data_ae07a90fbb6f2cd0bc2a91b1ae112c23
#
_entry.id   ae07a90fbb6f2cd0bc2a91b1ae112c23
#
_cell.length_a   1.000
_cell.length_b   1.000
_cell.length_c   1.000
_cell.angle_alpha   90.00
_cell.angle_beta   90.00
_cell.angle_gamma   90.00
#
_symmetry.space_group_name_H-M   'P 1'
#
loop_
_entity.id
_entity.type
_entity.pdbx_description
1 polymer ?
#
loop_
_entity_poly.entity_id
_entity_poly.type
_entity_poly.pdbx_seq_one_letter_code
_entity_poly.pdbx_strand_id
1 'polypeptide(L)'
;STPQKDTRPQHTGAGRIGRIRMNPMSLCESGDSTGAVSLAGLFEGRFEPSKADNDTLKLFDITCRGGWPEAQNMPTEDAQILIREYIRLTLTEGVPKQGYDPEIARRLLNSLARNVSQSVTFETLRKDMYGTEEHLDDFISASKVSKYVAMFTDMFVIDDIPGWVPPHRSPKRMLTKPRRYFADPSIAAAAWHQSTRTAQRLADFRTVV
;
A
#
# COMPACT_ATOMS: atom_id res chain seq x y z
N SER A 1 -16.13 -0.42 -3.22
CA SER A 1 -16.67 -1.63 -2.57
C SER A 1 -15.78 -2.81 -2.88
N THR A 2 -15.31 -3.49 -1.86
CA THR A 2 -14.48 -4.69 -2.00
C THR A 2 -15.27 -5.74 -2.80
N PRO A 3 -14.69 -6.33 -3.86
CA PRO A 3 -15.40 -7.36 -4.61
C PRO A 3 -15.58 -8.57 -3.70
N GLN A 4 -16.81 -8.84 -3.28
CA GLN A 4 -17.15 -10.11 -2.65
C GLN A 4 -17.04 -11.20 -3.72
N LYS A 5 -16.39 -12.32 -3.39
CA LYS A 5 -16.53 -13.57 -4.15
C LYS A 5 -17.98 -14.05 -3.96
N ASP A 6 -18.90 -13.47 -4.73
CA ASP A 6 -20.27 -13.93 -4.75
C ASP A 6 -20.31 -15.25 -5.51
N THR A 7 -20.77 -16.31 -4.87
CA THR A 7 -20.97 -17.64 -5.48
C THR A 7 -22.16 -17.68 -6.43
N ARG A 8 -22.88 -16.57 -6.61
CA ARG A 8 -23.97 -16.48 -7.59
C ARG A 8 -23.41 -16.45 -9.00
N PRO A 9 -24.08 -17.08 -9.99
CA PRO A 9 -23.67 -16.97 -11.38
C PRO A 9 -23.66 -15.50 -11.78
N GLN A 10 -22.47 -14.92 -11.88
CA GLN A 10 -22.29 -13.55 -12.30
C GLN A 10 -22.71 -13.47 -13.77
N HIS A 11 -23.71 -12.66 -14.10
CA HIS A 11 -23.89 -12.20 -15.44
C HIS A 11 -22.57 -11.54 -15.88
N THR A 12 -21.94 -12.12 -16.86
CA THR A 12 -20.58 -11.71 -17.29
C THR A 12 -20.52 -10.24 -17.70
N GLY A 13 -21.67 -9.61 -17.98
CA GLY A 13 -21.73 -8.21 -18.42
C GLY A 13 -20.83 -7.90 -19.63
N ALA A 14 -20.30 -8.94 -20.27
CA ALA A 14 -19.35 -8.80 -21.36
C ALA A 14 -19.89 -7.86 -22.46
N GLY A 15 -19.16 -6.79 -22.73
CA GLY A 15 -19.53 -5.76 -23.69
C GLY A 15 -20.50 -4.68 -23.17
N ARG A 16 -20.96 -4.76 -21.88
CA ARG A 16 -21.92 -3.79 -21.31
C ARG A 16 -21.42 -3.09 -20.06
N ILE A 17 -20.42 -3.64 -19.38
CA ILE A 17 -19.87 -3.11 -18.13
C ILE A 17 -18.40 -2.84 -18.31
N GLY A 18 -18.00 -1.57 -18.22
CA GLY A 18 -16.62 -1.15 -18.08
C GLY A 18 -16.22 -1.12 -16.59
N ARG A 19 -14.99 -1.54 -16.28
CA ARG A 19 -14.42 -1.41 -14.94
C ARG A 19 -13.44 -0.26 -14.93
N ILE A 20 -13.66 0.69 -14.05
CA ILE A 20 -12.74 1.81 -13.81
C ILE A 20 -12.13 1.59 -12.43
N ARG A 21 -10.80 1.57 -12.35
CA ARG A 21 -10.09 1.57 -11.08
C ARG A 21 -10.01 3.01 -10.58
N MET A 22 -10.52 3.25 -9.39
CA MET A 22 -10.38 4.52 -8.69
C MET A 22 -9.23 4.40 -7.69
N ASN A 23 -8.22 5.26 -7.84
CA ASN A 23 -7.11 5.37 -6.91
C ASN A 23 -7.38 6.48 -5.88
N PRO A 24 -6.64 6.53 -4.76
CA PRO A 24 -6.58 7.71 -3.91
C PRO A 24 -6.17 8.96 -4.71
N MET A 25 -6.48 10.14 -4.18
CA MET A 25 -6.12 11.40 -4.84
C MET A 25 -4.60 11.50 -5.03
N SER A 26 -4.20 11.93 -6.21
CA SER A 26 -2.82 12.30 -6.48
C SER A 26 -2.45 13.61 -5.78
N LEU A 27 -1.16 13.90 -5.63
CA LEU A 27 -0.69 15.15 -5.04
C LEU A 27 -1.16 16.39 -5.82
N CYS A 28 -1.45 16.25 -7.11
CA CYS A 28 -2.00 17.34 -7.91
C CYS A 28 -3.48 17.56 -7.60
N GLU A 29 -4.27 16.49 -7.44
CA GLU A 29 -5.69 16.57 -7.09
C GLU A 29 -5.91 17.07 -5.66
N SER A 30 -5.01 16.73 -4.73
CA SER A 30 -5.04 17.25 -3.35
C SER A 30 -4.50 18.67 -3.20
N GLY A 31 -3.91 19.25 -4.27
CA GLY A 31 -3.32 20.59 -4.24
C GLY A 31 -1.92 20.64 -3.61
N ASP A 32 -1.33 19.50 -3.26
CA ASP A 32 0.03 19.43 -2.69
C ASP A 32 1.13 19.53 -3.75
N SER A 33 0.76 19.39 -5.02
CA SER A 33 1.65 19.57 -6.17
C SER A 33 1.00 20.46 -7.22
N THR A 34 1.78 21.35 -7.82
CA THR A 34 1.33 22.20 -8.93
C THR A 34 1.11 21.42 -10.24
N GLY A 35 1.64 20.18 -10.35
CA GLY A 35 1.64 19.42 -11.58
C GLY A 35 2.52 20.02 -12.69
N ALA A 36 3.38 21.00 -12.38
CA ALA A 36 4.22 21.71 -13.37
C ALA A 36 5.15 20.77 -14.15
N VAL A 37 5.60 19.67 -13.50
CA VAL A 37 6.38 18.63 -14.16
C VAL A 37 5.51 17.41 -14.38
N SER A 38 5.31 17.00 -15.62
CA SER A 38 4.56 15.80 -15.97
C SER A 38 5.47 14.72 -16.59
N LEU A 39 5.21 13.46 -16.24
CA LEU A 39 5.96 12.34 -16.79
C LEU A 39 5.78 12.26 -18.33
N ALA A 40 4.56 12.50 -18.83
CA ALA A 40 4.31 12.56 -20.27
C ALA A 40 5.14 13.67 -20.94
N GLY A 41 5.18 14.86 -20.34
CA GLY A 41 6.01 15.97 -20.84
C GLY A 41 7.51 15.62 -20.89
N LEU A 42 8.01 14.87 -19.89
CA LEU A 42 9.41 14.40 -19.89
C LEU A 42 9.68 13.47 -21.10
N PHE A 43 8.79 12.55 -21.42
CA PHE A 43 8.92 11.67 -22.60
C PHE A 43 8.82 12.43 -23.91
N GLU A 44 8.15 13.57 -23.95
CA GLU A 44 8.05 14.46 -25.11
C GLU A 44 9.18 15.49 -25.18
N GLY A 45 10.16 15.42 -24.27
CA GLY A 45 11.28 16.34 -24.20
C GLY A 45 10.92 17.73 -23.65
N ARG A 46 9.73 17.88 -23.07
CA ARG A 46 9.27 19.12 -22.42
C ARG A 46 9.59 19.04 -20.93
N PHE A 47 10.69 19.61 -20.53
CA PHE A 47 11.10 19.68 -19.15
C PHE A 47 11.50 21.11 -18.76
N GLU A 48 10.74 21.71 -17.89
CA GLU A 48 11.10 22.94 -17.21
C GLU A 48 11.32 22.64 -15.73
N PRO A 49 12.53 22.91 -15.21
CA PRO A 49 12.79 22.74 -13.79
C PRO A 49 11.83 23.57 -12.96
N SER A 50 11.14 22.94 -12.01
CA SER A 50 10.25 23.62 -11.09
C SER A 50 10.69 23.36 -9.65
N LYS A 51 10.67 24.40 -8.82
CA LYS A 51 10.98 24.29 -7.39
C LYS A 51 9.68 24.07 -6.63
N ALA A 52 9.64 23.03 -5.79
CA ALA A 52 8.54 22.80 -4.88
C ALA A 52 8.79 23.52 -3.54
N ASP A 53 7.74 24.12 -2.98
CA ASP A 53 7.77 24.74 -1.63
C ASP A 53 7.51 23.71 -0.51
N ASN A 54 7.82 22.45 -0.76
CA ASN A 54 7.63 21.39 0.21
C ASN A 54 8.95 21.08 0.90
N ASP A 55 8.98 21.20 2.22
CA ASP A 55 10.05 20.69 3.06
C ASP A 55 9.82 19.19 3.39
N THR A 56 10.80 18.58 4.04
CA THR A 56 10.73 17.17 4.43
C THR A 56 9.59 16.88 5.41
N LEU A 57 9.31 17.79 6.35
CA LEU A 57 8.25 17.62 7.35
C LEU A 57 6.88 17.63 6.68
N LYS A 58 6.66 18.54 5.73
CA LYS A 58 5.42 18.58 4.95
C LYS A 58 5.23 17.32 4.13
N LEU A 59 6.29 16.72 3.58
CA LEU A 59 6.21 15.43 2.89
C LEU A 59 5.79 14.29 3.82
N PHE A 60 6.27 14.29 5.08
CA PHE A 60 5.80 13.33 6.08
C PHE A 60 4.32 13.52 6.42
N ASP A 61 3.88 14.76 6.61
CA ASP A 61 2.47 15.06 6.89
C ASP A 61 1.57 14.63 5.73
N ILE A 62 1.94 14.93 4.49
CA ILE A 62 1.23 14.48 3.27
C ILE A 62 1.18 12.95 3.21
N THR A 63 2.30 12.27 3.49
CA THR A 63 2.38 10.80 3.49
C THR A 63 1.47 10.19 4.55
N CYS A 64 1.44 10.76 5.75
CA CYS A 64 0.59 10.30 6.85
C CYS A 64 -0.89 10.60 6.63
N ARG A 65 -1.24 11.73 6.01
CA ARG A 65 -2.61 12.10 5.66
C ARG A 65 -3.13 11.22 4.50
N GLY A 66 -2.29 10.96 3.51
CA GLY A 66 -2.64 10.23 2.30
C GLY A 66 -3.53 11.00 1.33
N GLY A 67 -3.99 10.27 0.30
CA GLY A 67 -4.87 10.78 -0.77
C GLY A 67 -6.36 10.51 -0.53
N TRP A 68 -6.81 10.39 0.70
CA TRP A 68 -8.21 10.19 1.06
C TRP A 68 -8.98 11.51 0.94
N PRO A 69 -10.07 11.59 0.16
CA PRO A 69 -10.82 12.84 0.00
C PRO A 69 -11.29 13.45 1.32
N GLU A 70 -11.77 12.62 2.26
CA GLU A 70 -12.20 13.07 3.59
C GLU A 70 -11.06 13.65 4.43
N ALA A 71 -9.83 13.12 4.27
CA ALA A 71 -8.69 13.53 5.06
C ALA A 71 -8.04 14.84 4.60
N GLN A 72 -8.40 15.36 3.42
CA GLN A 72 -7.69 16.51 2.82
C GLN A 72 -7.73 17.78 3.68
N ASN A 73 -8.81 17.98 4.44
CA ASN A 73 -8.99 19.15 5.31
C ASN A 73 -8.83 18.82 6.81
N MET A 74 -8.28 17.64 7.13
CA MET A 74 -8.08 17.21 8.51
C MET A 74 -6.64 17.46 8.95
N PRO A 75 -6.40 17.73 10.26
CA PRO A 75 -5.08 17.58 10.85
C PRO A 75 -4.53 16.16 10.61
N THR A 76 -3.23 16.03 10.48
CA THR A 76 -2.58 14.72 10.20
C THR A 76 -2.93 13.65 11.23
N GLU A 77 -3.05 14.03 12.50
CA GLU A 77 -3.43 13.15 13.61
C GLU A 77 -4.84 12.58 13.42
N ASP A 78 -5.80 13.40 13.05
CA ASP A 78 -7.20 13.00 12.81
C ASP A 78 -7.31 12.13 11.55
N ALA A 79 -6.61 12.49 10.48
CA ALA A 79 -6.50 11.68 9.29
C ALA A 79 -5.95 10.27 9.60
N GLN A 80 -4.93 10.18 10.46
CA GLN A 80 -4.39 8.91 10.91
C GLN A 80 -5.38 8.09 11.76
N ILE A 81 -6.29 8.71 12.50
CA ILE A 81 -7.38 8.01 13.21
C ILE A 81 -8.32 7.36 12.19
N LEU A 82 -8.76 8.11 11.19
CA LEU A 82 -9.61 7.61 10.10
C LEU A 82 -8.98 6.39 9.41
N ILE A 83 -7.69 6.46 9.10
CA ILE A 83 -7.00 5.39 8.40
C ILE A 83 -6.82 4.15 9.31
N ARG A 84 -6.53 4.33 10.59
CA ARG A 84 -6.50 3.22 11.56
C ARG A 84 -7.85 2.53 11.67
N GLU A 85 -8.95 3.29 11.65
CA GLU A 85 -10.30 2.69 11.63
C GLU A 85 -10.56 1.93 10.33
N TYR A 86 -10.13 2.44 9.18
CA TYR A 86 -10.19 1.71 7.92
C TYR A 86 -9.43 0.38 7.99
N ILE A 87 -8.20 0.38 8.54
CA ILE A 87 -7.41 -0.85 8.74
C ILE A 87 -8.14 -1.79 9.70
N ARG A 88 -8.66 -1.27 10.81
CA ARG A 88 -9.41 -2.07 11.80
C ARG A 88 -10.59 -2.77 11.13
N LEU A 89 -11.44 -2.05 10.42
CA LEU A 89 -12.60 -2.61 9.72
C LEU A 89 -12.17 -3.60 8.62
N THR A 90 -11.11 -3.30 7.89
CA THR A 90 -10.56 -4.23 6.89
C THR A 90 -10.17 -5.56 7.54
N LEU A 91 -9.48 -5.53 8.68
CA LEU A 91 -9.04 -6.72 9.38
C LEU A 91 -10.18 -7.46 10.09
N THR A 92 -11.11 -6.75 10.76
CA THR A 92 -12.16 -7.39 11.57
C THR A 92 -13.38 -7.84 10.77
N GLU A 93 -13.65 -7.21 9.63
CA GLU A 93 -14.81 -7.53 8.80
C GLU A 93 -14.44 -8.00 7.41
N GLY A 94 -13.54 -7.27 6.72
CA GLY A 94 -13.17 -7.55 5.35
C GLY A 94 -12.46 -8.89 5.20
N VAL A 95 -11.43 -9.12 5.99
CA VAL A 95 -10.59 -10.34 5.95
C VAL A 95 -11.39 -11.60 6.28
N PRO A 96 -12.22 -11.65 7.35
CA PRO A 96 -13.05 -12.83 7.63
C PRO A 96 -14.09 -13.13 6.54
N LYS A 97 -14.68 -12.11 5.92
CA LYS A 97 -15.60 -12.28 4.78
C LYS A 97 -14.94 -12.97 3.58
N GLN A 98 -13.61 -12.87 3.45
CA GLN A 98 -12.83 -13.58 2.44
C GLN A 98 -12.37 -14.97 2.90
N GLY A 99 -12.70 -15.39 4.12
CA GLY A 99 -12.33 -16.71 4.68
C GLY A 99 -10.88 -16.76 5.21
N TYR A 100 -10.30 -15.62 5.56
CA TYR A 100 -8.94 -15.53 6.08
C TYR A 100 -8.91 -15.16 7.56
N ASP A 101 -7.81 -15.51 8.24
CA ASP A 101 -7.57 -15.20 9.64
C ASP A 101 -7.11 -13.75 9.82
N PRO A 102 -7.80 -12.93 10.65
CA PRO A 102 -7.45 -11.53 10.86
C PRO A 102 -6.09 -11.32 11.52
N GLU A 103 -5.67 -12.23 12.42
CA GLU A 103 -4.40 -12.08 13.14
C GLU A 103 -3.20 -12.32 12.20
N ILE A 104 -3.29 -13.34 11.34
CA ILE A 104 -2.29 -13.58 10.31
C ILE A 104 -2.25 -12.40 9.32
N ALA A 105 -3.43 -11.90 8.92
CA ALA A 105 -3.53 -10.75 8.03
C ALA A 105 -2.90 -9.49 8.66
N ARG A 106 -3.10 -9.24 9.97
CA ARG A 106 -2.51 -8.13 10.70
C ARG A 106 -0.97 -8.23 10.73
N ARG A 107 -0.43 -9.40 11.04
CA ARG A 107 1.02 -9.64 11.03
C ARG A 107 1.62 -9.40 9.66
N LEU A 108 0.95 -9.88 8.60
CA LEU A 108 1.40 -9.64 7.23
C LEU A 108 1.32 -8.16 6.87
N LEU A 109 0.25 -7.44 7.23
CA LEU A 109 0.12 -6.01 6.96
C LEU A 109 1.28 -5.22 7.58
N ASN A 110 1.65 -5.54 8.83
CA ASN A 110 2.79 -4.93 9.52
C ASN A 110 4.13 -5.28 8.82
N SER A 111 4.30 -6.52 8.36
CA SER A 111 5.49 -6.93 7.62
C SER A 111 5.58 -6.19 6.28
N LEU A 112 4.48 -6.05 5.55
CA LEU A 112 4.41 -5.30 4.30
C LEU A 112 4.74 -3.81 4.51
N ALA A 113 4.29 -3.20 5.62
CA ALA A 113 4.59 -1.82 5.95
C ALA A 113 6.09 -1.58 6.20
N ARG A 114 6.78 -2.53 6.86
CA ARG A 114 8.24 -2.48 7.05
C ARG A 114 9.02 -2.67 5.73
N ASN A 115 8.44 -3.39 4.78
CA ASN A 115 9.07 -3.74 3.50
C ASN A 115 8.46 -2.98 2.31
N VAL A 116 7.82 -1.82 2.55
CA VAL A 116 7.21 -1.02 1.48
C VAL A 116 8.25 -0.65 0.41
N SER A 117 7.85 -0.65 -0.85
CA SER A 117 8.69 -0.39 -2.04
C SER A 117 9.81 -1.41 -2.31
N GLN A 118 9.88 -2.50 -1.55
CA GLN A 118 10.91 -3.53 -1.73
C GLN A 118 10.38 -4.75 -2.48
N SER A 119 11.30 -5.46 -3.16
CA SER A 119 11.01 -6.72 -3.87
C SER A 119 11.32 -7.93 -2.98
N VAL A 120 10.67 -8.02 -1.82
CA VAL A 120 10.89 -9.12 -0.88
C VAL A 120 10.15 -10.40 -1.29
N THR A 121 10.69 -11.56 -0.91
CA THR A 121 10.05 -12.85 -1.13
C THR A 121 8.94 -13.12 -0.12
N PHE A 122 8.02 -14.04 -0.43
CA PHE A 122 7.03 -14.48 0.55
C PHE A 122 7.67 -15.16 1.77
N GLU A 123 8.81 -15.80 1.58
CA GLU A 123 9.59 -16.36 2.66
C GLU A 123 10.19 -15.29 3.57
N THR A 124 10.69 -14.19 3.01
CA THR A 124 11.16 -13.04 3.78
C THR A 124 10.03 -12.42 4.60
N LEU A 125 8.84 -12.24 3.99
CA LEU A 125 7.66 -11.75 4.71
C LEU A 125 7.25 -12.72 5.83
N ARG A 126 7.27 -14.03 5.58
CA ARG A 126 6.98 -15.07 6.57
C ARG A 126 7.90 -14.95 7.80
N LYS A 127 9.20 -14.88 7.57
CA LYS A 127 10.19 -14.70 8.64
C LYS A 127 9.97 -13.41 9.43
N ASP A 128 9.71 -12.31 8.74
CA ASP A 128 9.45 -11.02 9.37
C ASP A 128 8.14 -10.97 10.18
N MET A 129 7.14 -11.77 9.84
CA MET A 129 5.90 -11.89 10.58
C MET A 129 6.06 -12.56 11.95
N TYR A 130 7.02 -13.46 12.10
CA TYR A 130 7.15 -14.35 13.27
C TYR A 130 8.47 -14.20 14.02
N GLY A 131 9.43 -13.48 13.52
CA GLY A 131 10.60 -12.92 14.24
C GLY A 131 11.80 -13.82 14.46
N THR A 132 11.69 -15.15 14.53
CA THR A 132 12.82 -16.05 14.78
C THR A 132 12.73 -17.34 13.95
N GLU A 133 13.89 -17.92 13.62
CA GLU A 133 13.97 -19.13 12.79
C GLU A 133 13.61 -20.42 13.55
N GLU A 134 13.62 -20.41 14.89
CA GLU A 134 13.58 -21.63 15.72
C GLU A 134 12.25 -22.40 15.71
N HIS A 135 11.14 -21.79 15.25
CA HIS A 135 9.83 -22.43 15.19
C HIS A 135 9.03 -22.08 13.94
N LEU A 136 9.72 -21.79 12.82
CA LEU A 136 9.04 -21.38 11.59
C LEU A 136 8.13 -22.47 10.99
N ASP A 137 8.40 -23.74 11.27
CA ASP A 137 7.60 -24.85 10.75
C ASP A 137 6.22 -24.96 11.42
N ASP A 138 6.05 -24.39 12.62
CA ASP A 138 4.76 -24.32 13.32
C ASP A 138 3.84 -23.21 12.75
N PHE A 139 4.36 -22.36 11.86
CA PHE A 139 3.64 -21.23 11.30
C PHE A 139 3.20 -21.46 9.85
N ILE A 140 2.50 -20.48 9.30
CA ILE A 140 1.99 -20.58 7.93
C ILE A 140 3.12 -20.70 6.91
N SER A 141 2.90 -21.45 5.84
CA SER A 141 3.85 -21.60 4.74
C SER A 141 3.95 -20.31 3.88
N ALA A 142 5.06 -20.15 3.15
CA ALA A 142 5.22 -19.06 2.17
C ALA A 142 4.12 -19.07 1.10
N SER A 143 3.62 -20.25 0.72
CA SER A 143 2.47 -20.40 -0.18
C SER A 143 1.19 -19.81 0.43
N LYS A 144 0.97 -19.99 1.73
CA LYS A 144 -0.16 -19.37 2.42
C LYS A 144 0.01 -17.86 2.53
N VAL A 145 1.23 -17.34 2.77
CA VAL A 145 1.51 -15.90 2.74
C VAL A 145 1.17 -15.31 1.37
N SER A 146 1.52 -15.99 0.26
CA SER A 146 1.17 -15.48 -1.07
C SER A 146 -0.34 -15.35 -1.30
N LYS A 147 -1.16 -16.24 -0.71
CA LYS A 147 -2.63 -16.14 -0.77
C LYS A 147 -3.16 -14.93 0.00
N TYR A 148 -2.58 -14.63 1.16
CA TYR A 148 -2.93 -13.43 1.92
C TYR A 148 -2.52 -12.14 1.18
N VAL A 149 -1.36 -12.13 0.52
CA VAL A 149 -0.94 -11.03 -0.35
C VAL A 149 -1.94 -10.84 -1.50
N ALA A 150 -2.34 -11.91 -2.19
CA ALA A 150 -3.35 -11.85 -3.24
C ALA A 150 -4.70 -11.33 -2.71
N MET A 151 -5.13 -11.78 -1.53
CA MET A 151 -6.33 -11.25 -0.86
C MET A 151 -6.24 -9.74 -0.65
N PHE A 152 -5.13 -9.21 -0.12
CA PHE A 152 -4.96 -7.77 0.07
C PHE A 152 -4.92 -7.00 -1.27
N THR A 153 -4.38 -7.60 -2.33
CA THR A 153 -4.44 -7.03 -3.69
C THR A 153 -5.89 -6.98 -4.20
N ASP A 154 -6.65 -8.07 -4.04
CA ASP A 154 -8.07 -8.13 -4.41
C ASP A 154 -8.93 -7.13 -3.61
N MET A 155 -8.53 -6.83 -2.38
CA MET A 155 -9.17 -5.83 -1.51
C MET A 155 -8.71 -4.39 -1.78
N PHE A 156 -7.81 -4.17 -2.74
CA PHE A 156 -7.21 -2.87 -3.05
C PHE A 156 -6.48 -2.22 -1.87
N VAL A 157 -5.92 -3.01 -0.97
CA VAL A 157 -5.09 -2.52 0.15
C VAL A 157 -3.64 -2.33 -0.29
N ILE A 158 -3.15 -3.24 -1.13
CA ILE A 158 -1.80 -3.19 -1.70
C ILE A 158 -1.84 -3.20 -3.22
N ASP A 159 -0.76 -2.68 -3.80
CA ASP A 159 -0.54 -2.63 -5.23
C ASP A 159 0.87 -3.12 -5.59
N ASP A 160 0.94 -4.06 -6.51
CA ASP A 160 2.20 -4.60 -7.00
C ASP A 160 2.60 -3.87 -8.29
N ILE A 161 3.72 -3.14 -8.24
CA ILE A 161 4.28 -2.49 -9.42
C ILE A 161 5.30 -3.42 -10.05
N PRO A 162 5.03 -3.94 -11.25
CA PRO A 162 5.97 -4.80 -11.96
C PRO A 162 7.27 -4.04 -12.27
N GLY A 163 8.40 -4.72 -12.19
CA GLY A 163 9.68 -4.15 -12.59
C GLY A 163 9.66 -3.77 -14.08
N TRP A 164 10.22 -2.60 -14.39
CA TRP A 164 10.39 -2.21 -15.78
C TRP A 164 11.40 -3.13 -16.48
N VAL A 165 11.04 -3.64 -17.64
CA VAL A 165 11.90 -4.46 -18.49
C VAL A 165 11.75 -3.98 -19.92
N PRO A 166 12.85 -3.77 -20.67
CA PRO A 166 12.78 -3.39 -22.06
C PRO A 166 11.87 -4.33 -22.86
N PRO A 167 11.02 -3.80 -23.79
CA PRO A 167 9.94 -4.54 -24.43
C PRO A 167 10.36 -5.72 -25.31
N HIS A 168 11.63 -5.85 -25.67
CA HIS A 168 12.08 -6.84 -26.64
C HIS A 168 12.92 -7.96 -26.05
N ARG A 169 12.39 -9.19 -26.10
CA ARG A 169 13.07 -10.50 -26.04
C ARG A 169 13.97 -10.79 -24.81
N SER A 170 13.78 -10.14 -23.66
CA SER A 170 14.57 -10.47 -22.48
C SER A 170 13.89 -11.55 -21.65
N PRO A 171 14.51 -12.72 -21.43
CA PRO A 171 14.02 -13.74 -20.49
C PRO A 171 13.98 -13.22 -19.04
N LYS A 172 14.71 -12.16 -18.72
CA LYS A 172 14.66 -11.47 -17.42
C LYS A 172 13.29 -10.91 -17.07
N ARG A 173 12.41 -10.67 -18.03
CA ARG A 173 11.05 -10.16 -17.81
C ARG A 173 10.22 -11.07 -16.90
N MET A 174 10.43 -12.38 -16.95
CA MET A 174 9.72 -13.36 -16.13
C MET A 174 10.32 -13.52 -14.72
N LEU A 175 11.52 -12.98 -14.48
CA LEU A 175 12.27 -13.12 -13.22
C LEU A 175 12.20 -11.86 -12.34
N THR A 176 11.68 -10.76 -12.88
CA THR A 176 11.61 -9.49 -12.13
C THR A 176 10.48 -9.55 -11.13
N LYS A 177 10.82 -9.56 -9.85
CA LYS A 177 9.83 -9.51 -8.78
C LYS A 177 9.19 -8.12 -8.72
N PRO A 178 7.88 -8.02 -8.50
CA PRO A 178 7.23 -6.72 -8.34
C PRO A 178 7.70 -6.05 -7.05
N ARG A 179 7.67 -4.72 -7.04
CA ARG A 179 7.77 -3.93 -5.81
C ARG A 179 6.36 -3.74 -5.27
N ARG A 180 6.21 -3.98 -3.97
CA ARG A 180 4.90 -3.84 -3.30
C ARG A 180 4.77 -2.48 -2.66
N TYR A 181 3.62 -1.88 -2.93
CA TYR A 181 3.20 -0.63 -2.34
C TYR A 181 1.83 -0.82 -1.69
N PHE A 182 1.48 0.05 -0.79
CA PHE A 182 0.09 0.20 -0.39
C PHE A 182 -0.66 1.03 -1.43
N ALA A 183 -1.97 0.84 -1.54
CA ALA A 183 -2.80 1.65 -2.42
C ALA A 183 -2.73 3.14 -2.05
N ASP A 184 -2.50 3.42 -0.76
CA ASP A 184 -2.23 4.75 -0.22
C ASP A 184 -1.09 4.68 0.81
N PRO A 185 -0.12 5.61 0.78
CA PRO A 185 1.03 5.58 1.69
C PRO A 185 0.65 5.70 3.16
N SER A 186 -0.46 6.35 3.47
CA SER A 186 -0.94 6.51 4.84
C SER A 186 -1.34 5.19 5.50
N ILE A 187 -1.73 4.18 4.71
CA ILE A 187 -1.99 2.82 5.22
C ILE A 187 -0.70 2.22 5.78
N ALA A 188 0.42 2.37 5.07
CA ALA A 188 1.72 1.90 5.55
C ALA A 188 2.13 2.63 6.85
N ALA A 189 1.98 3.95 6.87
CA ALA A 189 2.26 4.77 8.05
C ALA A 189 1.41 4.33 9.26
N ALA A 190 0.10 4.17 9.09
CA ALA A 190 -0.81 3.75 10.15
C ALA A 190 -0.55 2.31 10.62
N ALA A 191 -0.24 1.37 9.71
CA ALA A 191 0.09 -0.01 10.05
C ALA A 191 1.40 -0.11 10.84
N TRP A 192 2.40 0.70 10.47
CA TRP A 192 3.67 0.75 11.21
C TRP A 192 3.47 1.25 12.65
N HIS A 193 2.66 2.30 12.85
CA HIS A 193 2.36 2.82 14.17
C HIS A 193 1.64 1.83 15.10
N GLN A 194 0.87 0.91 14.55
CA GLN A 194 0.23 -0.16 15.34
C GLN A 194 1.23 -1.21 15.85
N SER A 195 2.40 -1.33 15.22
CA SER A 195 3.36 -2.40 15.53
C SER A 195 4.41 -2.01 16.56
N THR A 196 4.58 -0.72 16.90
CA THR A 196 5.69 -0.30 17.76
C THR A 196 5.44 0.98 18.55
N ARG A 197 6.12 1.10 19.71
CA ARG A 197 6.47 2.33 20.42
C ARG A 197 7.14 3.42 19.53
N THR A 198 7.01 3.35 18.24
CA THR A 198 7.68 4.17 17.22
C THR A 198 6.97 5.52 17.03
N ALA A 199 5.69 5.65 17.43
CA ALA A 199 5.02 6.95 17.50
C ALA A 199 5.83 7.94 18.39
N GLN A 200 6.44 7.44 19.44
CA GLN A 200 7.32 8.21 20.30
C GLN A 200 8.61 8.66 19.60
N ARG A 201 9.19 7.80 18.76
CA ARG A 201 10.43 8.11 18.02
C ARG A 201 10.23 9.09 16.85
N LEU A 202 9.06 9.11 16.22
CA LEU A 202 8.76 10.13 15.20
C LEU A 202 8.44 11.50 15.84
N ALA A 203 7.81 11.50 17.04
CA ALA A 203 7.70 12.70 17.84
C ALA A 203 9.09 13.20 18.28
N ASP A 204 9.98 12.30 18.65
CA ASP A 204 11.37 12.61 19.01
C ASP A 204 12.17 13.13 17.80
N PHE A 205 11.92 12.62 16.58
CA PHE A 205 12.50 13.15 15.34
C PHE A 205 12.01 14.57 15.03
N ARG A 206 10.74 14.90 15.32
CA ARG A 206 10.22 16.28 15.24
C ARG A 206 10.90 17.24 16.19
N THR A 207 11.47 16.75 17.28
CA THR A 207 12.11 17.58 18.34
C THR A 207 13.61 17.77 18.11
N VAL A 208 14.22 17.01 17.20
CA VAL A 208 15.68 16.99 16.95
C VAL A 208 16.06 17.66 15.61
N VAL A 209 15.07 18.06 14.79
CA VAL A 209 15.25 18.84 13.55
C VAL A 209 14.64 20.22 13.70
#